data_02c4e984a846d49b92492c954dd6cefc
#
_entry.id   02c4e984a846d49b92492c954dd6cefc
#
_cell.length_a   1.000
_cell.length_b   1.000
_cell.length_c   1.000
_cell.angle_alpha   90.00
_cell.angle_beta   90.00
_cell.angle_gamma   90.00
#
_symmetry.space_group_name_H-M   'P 1'
#
loop_
_entity.id
_entity.type
_entity.pdbx_description
1 polymer ?
#
loop_
_entity_poly.entity_id
_entity_poly.type
_entity_poly.pdbx_seq_one_letter_code
_entity_poly.pdbx_strand_id
1 'polypeptide(L)'
;MADGRSLMRSWWHDRAGYDWLIDVLEIHSAQRYVKAMIGAGGAVMCLVTVASVISNIGPRNAFFETGCWLIVGLTALWALRWWLLPWPSRAEALLWCAGADLAITFGALAAEHRVYGALVSTLMVVVGMFVIFHGPLILGLHICWSLASGCLLVVLLVADDPVHTGAAAGDVRLAIAIMLILVALNVVGLPTVQFCHWLWRQHALLDPLTMLLNRRGLDYHLSYVFRPNTTEYAYIASLDLDRFKDVNDTFGHSFGDEVLARVADRLRSAADPDAIVARTGGEEFVVLGRRRDEPVAAIAERLRGAIETMPELPVLVTASVGAALCPLTDLRDPAIMRRILHRCDTAMYKAKREGGNIVVIAELETTDGIDQDARHHFCLRTIGRS
;
A
#
# COMPACT_ATOMS: atom_id res chain seq x y z
N MET A 1 7.52 -21.35 -0.91
CA MET A 1 8.47 -20.22 -1.06
C MET A 1 8.08 -19.48 -2.33
N ALA A 2 7.65 -18.22 -2.23
CA ALA A 2 7.38 -17.42 -3.41
C ALA A 2 8.66 -17.29 -4.24
N ASP A 3 8.60 -17.57 -5.54
CA ASP A 3 9.74 -17.38 -6.44
C ASP A 3 10.13 -15.89 -6.40
N GLY A 4 11.43 -15.59 -6.25
CA GLY A 4 11.93 -14.22 -6.21
C GLY A 4 11.47 -13.36 -7.42
N ARG A 5 11.20 -14.01 -8.56
CA ARG A 5 10.65 -13.34 -9.74
C ARG A 5 9.21 -12.89 -9.55
N SER A 6 8.38 -13.64 -8.83
CA SER A 6 6.99 -13.26 -8.52
C SER A 6 6.95 -12.09 -7.55
N LEU A 7 7.85 -12.07 -6.56
CA LEU A 7 8.01 -10.99 -5.60
C LEU A 7 8.38 -9.66 -6.28
N MET A 8 9.41 -9.69 -7.16
CA MET A 8 9.85 -8.52 -7.92
C MET A 8 8.77 -8.00 -8.86
N ARG A 9 8.00 -8.90 -9.50
CA ARG A 9 6.87 -8.51 -10.35
C ARG A 9 5.77 -7.83 -9.54
N SER A 10 5.45 -8.36 -8.35
CA SER A 10 4.46 -7.77 -7.44
C SER A 10 4.88 -6.36 -6.99
N TRP A 11 6.14 -6.19 -6.58
CA TRP A 11 6.68 -4.88 -6.23
C TRP A 11 6.60 -3.89 -7.40
N TRP A 12 7.00 -4.31 -8.62
CA TRP A 12 7.01 -3.44 -9.79
C TRP A 12 5.62 -2.90 -10.18
N HIS A 13 4.56 -3.67 -9.92
CA HIS A 13 3.19 -3.26 -10.23
C HIS A 13 2.46 -2.57 -9.07
N ASP A 14 3.13 -2.38 -7.93
CA ASP A 14 2.52 -1.76 -6.77
C ASP A 14 2.27 -0.26 -7.01
N ARG A 15 1.02 0.18 -6.81
CA ARG A 15 0.57 1.57 -6.98
C ARG A 15 -0.09 2.16 -5.74
N ALA A 16 -0.21 1.38 -4.68
CA ALA A 16 -1.01 1.75 -3.52
C ALA A 16 -0.22 2.45 -2.39
N GLY A 17 1.07 2.72 -2.60
CA GLY A 17 1.93 3.26 -1.55
C GLY A 17 1.51 4.63 -1.02
N TYR A 18 1.02 5.51 -1.89
CA TYR A 18 0.63 6.86 -1.52
C TYR A 18 -0.65 6.88 -0.68
N ASP A 19 -1.68 6.19 -1.11
CA ASP A 19 -2.96 6.13 -0.41
C ASP A 19 -2.80 5.44 0.95
N TRP A 20 -2.03 4.34 0.98
CA TRP A 20 -1.68 3.66 2.24
C TRP A 20 -0.92 4.58 3.22
N LEU A 21 -0.01 5.43 2.73
CA LEU A 21 0.69 6.39 3.57
C LEU A 21 -0.30 7.36 4.23
N ILE A 22 -1.25 7.89 3.46
CA ILE A 22 -2.27 8.81 3.97
C ILE A 22 -3.10 8.13 5.06
N ASP A 23 -3.59 6.92 4.81
CA ASP A 23 -4.39 6.14 5.76
C ASP A 23 -3.64 5.89 7.07
N VAL A 24 -2.36 5.50 7.00
CA VAL A 24 -1.52 5.28 8.19
C VAL A 24 -1.29 6.57 8.97
N LEU A 25 -1.03 7.69 8.29
CA LEU A 25 -0.84 8.98 8.93
C LEU A 25 -2.13 9.49 9.59
N GLU A 26 -3.29 9.18 9.00
CA GLU A 26 -4.60 9.54 9.56
C GLU A 26 -4.91 8.73 10.82
N ILE A 27 -4.74 7.40 10.77
CA ILE A 27 -4.96 6.50 11.91
C ILE A 27 -4.12 6.92 13.12
N HIS A 28 -2.86 7.32 12.90
CA HIS A 28 -1.96 7.74 13.97
C HIS A 28 -2.04 9.24 14.31
N SER A 29 -2.99 9.99 13.72
CA SER A 29 -3.11 11.45 13.84
C SER A 29 -1.80 12.20 13.54
N ALA A 30 -0.94 11.61 12.70
CA ALA A 30 0.40 12.10 12.39
C ALA A 30 0.44 13.07 11.21
N GLN A 31 -0.63 13.19 10.44
CA GLN A 31 -0.69 14.03 9.22
C GLN A 31 -0.22 15.46 9.46
N ARG A 32 -0.66 16.10 10.57
CA ARG A 32 -0.29 17.48 10.89
C ARG A 32 1.21 17.66 11.13
N TYR A 33 1.85 16.69 11.77
CA TYR A 33 3.28 16.74 12.05
C TYR A 33 4.10 16.56 10.78
N VAL A 34 3.74 15.57 9.96
CA VAL A 34 4.41 15.32 8.67
C VAL A 34 4.25 16.50 7.73
N LYS A 35 3.05 17.09 7.63
CA LYS A 35 2.81 18.33 6.87
C LYS A 35 3.68 19.48 7.36
N ALA A 36 3.78 19.67 8.69
CA ALA A 36 4.62 20.72 9.26
C ALA A 36 6.10 20.51 8.90
N MET A 37 6.60 19.29 8.96
CA MET A 37 7.98 18.93 8.57
C MET A 37 8.24 19.16 7.07
N ILE A 38 7.32 18.77 6.19
CA ILE A 38 7.46 18.99 4.74
C ILE A 38 7.44 20.49 4.42
N GLY A 39 6.54 21.26 5.05
CA GLY A 39 6.48 22.70 4.89
C GLY A 39 7.77 23.38 5.40
N ALA A 40 8.32 22.94 6.54
CA ALA A 40 9.59 23.41 7.06
C ALA A 40 10.75 23.11 6.09
N GLY A 41 10.75 21.93 5.44
CA GLY A 41 11.69 21.61 4.36
C GLY A 41 11.65 22.64 3.23
N GLY A 42 10.44 23.03 2.79
CA GLY A 42 10.26 24.07 1.78
C GLY A 42 10.80 25.45 2.24
N ALA A 43 10.57 25.81 3.50
CA ALA A 43 11.09 27.05 4.07
C ALA A 43 12.63 27.06 4.14
N VAL A 44 13.23 25.93 4.52
CA VAL A 44 14.69 25.77 4.48
C VAL A 44 15.23 25.90 3.07
N MET A 45 14.57 25.29 2.07
CA MET A 45 14.97 25.42 0.66
C MET A 45 14.86 26.87 0.16
N CYS A 46 13.82 27.59 0.60
CA CYS A 46 13.68 29.00 0.33
C CYS A 46 14.90 29.78 0.85
N LEU A 47 15.28 29.57 2.13
CA LEU A 47 16.43 30.22 2.74
C LEU A 47 17.76 29.84 2.05
N VAL A 48 17.96 28.60 1.68
CA VAL A 48 19.13 28.11 0.94
C VAL A 48 19.22 28.83 -0.41
N THR A 49 18.10 28.96 -1.14
CA THR A 49 18.10 29.64 -2.44
C THR A 49 18.38 31.13 -2.31
N VAL A 50 17.77 31.80 -1.30
CA VAL A 50 18.07 33.21 -1.00
C VAL A 50 19.57 33.40 -0.66
N ALA A 51 20.09 32.58 0.25
CA ALA A 51 21.51 32.62 0.63
C ALA A 51 22.43 32.39 -0.58
N SER A 52 22.05 31.49 -1.48
CA SER A 52 22.78 31.24 -2.73
C SER A 52 22.81 32.48 -3.64
N VAL A 53 21.64 33.13 -3.81
CA VAL A 53 21.53 34.30 -4.70
C VAL A 53 22.36 35.49 -4.20
N ILE A 54 22.38 35.75 -2.90
CA ILE A 54 23.13 36.88 -2.31
C ILE A 54 24.59 36.57 -2.03
N SER A 55 25.05 35.34 -2.26
CA SER A 55 26.43 34.92 -2.02
C SER A 55 27.35 35.30 -3.18
N ASN A 56 28.67 35.32 -2.92
CA ASN A 56 29.68 35.55 -3.94
C ASN A 56 29.81 34.41 -4.98
N ILE A 57 29.13 33.27 -4.72
CA ILE A 57 29.08 32.11 -5.63
C ILE A 57 27.68 31.95 -6.25
N GLY A 58 26.92 33.04 -6.29
CA GLY A 58 25.55 33.12 -6.79
C GLY A 58 25.38 32.85 -8.28
N PRO A 59 24.25 33.27 -8.84
CA PRO A 59 23.91 33.04 -10.23
C PRO A 59 24.87 33.76 -11.19
N ARG A 60 25.22 33.08 -12.30
CA ARG A 60 26.20 33.55 -13.29
C ARG A 60 25.80 34.82 -14.09
N ASN A 61 24.50 35.08 -14.22
CA ASN A 61 23.96 36.23 -14.96
C ASN A 61 22.51 36.54 -14.52
N ALA A 62 22.00 37.70 -15.02
CA ALA A 62 20.67 38.19 -14.67
C ALA A 62 19.52 37.19 -15.01
N PHE A 63 19.67 36.36 -16.07
CA PHE A 63 18.69 35.33 -16.41
C PHE A 63 18.57 34.28 -15.30
N PHE A 64 19.69 33.73 -14.85
CA PHE A 64 19.73 32.77 -13.79
C PHE A 64 19.36 33.38 -12.43
N GLU A 65 19.73 34.63 -12.17
CA GLU A 65 19.33 35.35 -10.98
C GLU A 65 17.81 35.50 -10.88
N THR A 66 17.15 35.92 -11.97
CA THR A 66 15.70 36.04 -12.05
C THR A 66 15.03 34.68 -11.81
N GLY A 67 15.56 33.62 -12.43
CA GLY A 67 15.06 32.24 -12.23
C GLY A 67 15.20 31.78 -10.80
N CYS A 68 16.29 32.07 -10.10
CA CYS A 68 16.45 31.75 -8.68
C CYS A 68 15.46 32.51 -7.80
N TRP A 69 15.15 33.77 -8.07
CA TRP A 69 14.09 34.49 -7.36
C TRP A 69 12.71 33.89 -7.60
N LEU A 70 12.42 33.34 -8.79
CA LEU A 70 11.20 32.57 -9.04
C LEU A 70 11.17 31.27 -8.22
N ILE A 71 12.33 30.60 -8.06
CA ILE A 71 12.44 29.41 -7.21
C ILE A 71 12.20 29.76 -5.73
N VAL A 72 12.70 30.92 -5.25
CA VAL A 72 12.39 31.41 -3.90
C VAL A 72 10.87 31.53 -3.72
N GLY A 73 10.16 32.14 -4.69
CA GLY A 73 8.70 32.22 -4.67
C GLY A 73 8.04 30.84 -4.66
N LEU A 74 8.51 29.91 -5.49
CA LEU A 74 7.95 28.55 -5.60
C LEU A 74 8.15 27.75 -4.30
N THR A 75 9.33 27.81 -3.68
CA THR A 75 9.61 27.11 -2.41
C THR A 75 8.87 27.71 -1.23
N ALA A 76 8.65 29.04 -1.23
CA ALA A 76 7.77 29.70 -0.26
C ALA A 76 6.31 29.25 -0.43
N LEU A 77 5.80 29.17 -1.67
CA LEU A 77 4.47 28.64 -1.98
C LEU A 77 4.34 27.17 -1.59
N TRP A 78 5.39 26.37 -1.79
CA TRP A 78 5.43 24.99 -1.30
C TRP A 78 5.24 24.93 0.23
N ALA A 79 5.99 25.72 1.00
CA ALA A 79 5.88 25.74 2.46
C ALA A 79 4.46 26.13 2.90
N LEU A 80 3.92 27.22 2.33
CA LEU A 80 2.56 27.69 2.61
C LEU A 80 1.50 26.64 2.25
N ARG A 81 1.64 26.00 1.08
CA ARG A 81 0.75 24.93 0.62
C ARG A 81 0.63 23.82 1.66
N TRP A 82 1.78 23.33 2.19
CA TRP A 82 1.82 22.25 3.15
C TRP A 82 1.31 22.66 4.54
N TRP A 83 1.51 23.89 4.94
CA TRP A 83 1.03 24.35 6.24
C TRP A 83 -0.45 24.70 6.25
N LEU A 84 -0.98 25.26 5.16
CA LEU A 84 -2.32 25.86 5.15
C LEU A 84 -3.39 24.98 4.51
N LEU A 85 -3.05 24.17 3.50
CA LEU A 85 -4.04 23.39 2.73
C LEU A 85 -4.10 21.92 3.21
N PRO A 86 -5.18 21.18 2.91
CA PRO A 86 -5.30 19.75 3.23
C PRO A 86 -4.21 18.94 2.53
N TRP A 87 -4.09 17.65 2.88
CA TRP A 87 -3.15 16.73 2.23
C TRP A 87 -3.39 16.72 0.71
N PRO A 88 -2.33 16.81 -0.12
CA PRO A 88 -2.49 16.89 -1.57
C PRO A 88 -3.04 15.59 -2.17
N SER A 89 -3.73 15.69 -3.30
CA SER A 89 -4.02 14.54 -4.12
C SER A 89 -2.72 13.93 -4.69
N ARG A 90 -2.77 12.67 -5.11
CA ARG A 90 -1.61 12.00 -5.72
C ARG A 90 -1.05 12.76 -6.93
N ALA A 91 -1.93 13.28 -7.80
CA ALA A 91 -1.54 14.05 -8.97
C ALA A 91 -0.88 15.37 -8.58
N GLU A 92 -1.44 16.07 -7.60
CA GLU A 92 -0.87 17.32 -7.08
C GLU A 92 0.51 17.09 -6.45
N ALA A 93 0.67 16.03 -5.65
CA ALA A 93 1.96 15.67 -5.06
C ALA A 93 3.03 15.43 -6.14
N LEU A 94 2.68 14.71 -7.22
CA LEU A 94 3.59 14.47 -8.35
C LEU A 94 3.96 15.75 -9.09
N LEU A 95 3.02 16.69 -9.29
CA LEU A 95 3.30 17.98 -9.90
C LEU A 95 4.30 18.79 -9.05
N TRP A 96 4.14 18.77 -7.73
CA TRP A 96 5.08 19.43 -6.83
C TRP A 96 6.46 18.76 -6.85
N CYS A 97 6.56 17.44 -6.90
CA CYS A 97 7.84 16.73 -7.02
C CYS A 97 8.55 17.06 -8.34
N ALA A 98 7.81 17.05 -9.46
CA ALA A 98 8.36 17.42 -10.76
C ALA A 98 8.82 18.90 -10.80
N GLY A 99 8.05 19.80 -10.19
CA GLY A 99 8.45 21.21 -10.05
C GLY A 99 9.71 21.38 -9.20
N ALA A 100 9.86 20.59 -8.13
CA ALA A 100 11.06 20.58 -7.29
C ALA A 100 12.29 20.06 -8.08
N ASP A 101 12.15 18.97 -8.85
CA ASP A 101 13.23 18.44 -9.69
C ASP A 101 13.71 19.47 -10.73
N LEU A 102 12.76 20.16 -11.37
CA LEU A 102 13.08 21.25 -12.32
C LEU A 102 13.77 22.42 -11.63
N ALA A 103 13.29 22.84 -10.45
CA ALA A 103 13.84 23.93 -9.67
C ALA A 103 15.27 23.60 -9.20
N ILE A 104 15.50 22.38 -8.70
CA ILE A 104 16.84 21.91 -8.28
C ILE A 104 17.79 21.86 -9.48
N THR A 105 17.34 21.31 -10.63
CA THR A 105 18.14 21.29 -11.86
C THR A 105 18.52 22.70 -12.31
N PHE A 106 17.55 23.62 -12.34
CA PHE A 106 17.80 25.00 -12.72
C PHE A 106 18.77 25.70 -11.75
N GLY A 107 18.55 25.55 -10.42
CA GLY A 107 19.43 26.12 -9.39
C GLY A 107 20.86 25.58 -9.46
N ALA A 108 21.02 24.29 -9.74
CA ALA A 108 22.31 23.65 -9.93
C ALA A 108 23.04 24.19 -11.18
N LEU A 109 22.32 24.42 -12.28
CA LEU A 109 22.87 25.03 -13.51
C LEU A 109 23.13 26.52 -13.36
N ALA A 110 22.36 27.21 -12.52
CA ALA A 110 22.52 28.64 -12.26
C ALA A 110 23.78 28.97 -11.47
N ALA A 111 24.26 28.04 -10.64
CA ALA A 111 25.43 28.22 -9.80
C ALA A 111 26.70 28.60 -10.64
N GLU A 112 27.40 29.61 -10.22
CA GLU A 112 28.65 30.03 -10.85
C GLU A 112 29.72 28.94 -10.73
N HIS A 113 29.83 28.35 -9.55
CA HIS A 113 30.74 27.23 -9.29
C HIS A 113 30.09 25.88 -9.54
N ARG A 114 30.60 25.11 -10.48
CA ARG A 114 30.04 23.77 -10.88
C ARG A 114 30.02 22.76 -9.75
N VAL A 115 31.01 22.78 -8.86
CA VAL A 115 31.04 21.90 -7.69
C VAL A 115 29.87 22.20 -6.75
N TYR A 116 29.54 23.47 -6.55
CA TYR A 116 28.35 23.86 -5.77
C TYR A 116 27.06 23.44 -6.46
N GLY A 117 26.97 23.62 -7.78
CA GLY A 117 25.82 23.11 -8.55
C GLY A 117 25.63 21.58 -8.41
N ALA A 118 26.74 20.82 -8.43
CA ALA A 118 26.70 19.39 -8.19
C ALA A 118 26.21 19.04 -6.76
N LEU A 119 26.61 19.79 -5.74
CA LEU A 119 26.10 19.65 -4.38
C LEU A 119 24.59 19.93 -4.33
N VAL A 120 24.12 21.00 -4.96
CA VAL A 120 22.69 21.33 -5.06
C VAL A 120 21.89 20.19 -5.68
N SER A 121 22.43 19.53 -6.72
CA SER A 121 21.74 18.40 -7.37
C SER A 121 21.50 17.21 -6.46
N THR A 122 22.26 17.03 -5.39
CA THR A 122 22.03 15.95 -4.40
C THR A 122 20.71 16.11 -3.65
N LEU A 123 20.15 17.34 -3.62
CA LEU A 123 18.82 17.59 -3.02
C LEU A 123 17.69 16.84 -3.74
N MET A 124 17.89 16.37 -4.97
CA MET A 124 16.93 15.48 -5.66
C MET A 124 16.68 14.20 -4.87
N VAL A 125 17.63 13.71 -4.07
CA VAL A 125 17.41 12.57 -3.19
C VAL A 125 16.31 12.85 -2.18
N VAL A 126 16.20 14.09 -1.67
CA VAL A 126 15.13 14.49 -0.75
C VAL A 126 13.77 14.44 -1.46
N VAL A 127 13.69 14.89 -2.72
CA VAL A 127 12.47 14.74 -3.53
C VAL A 127 12.16 13.25 -3.75
N GLY A 128 13.18 12.46 -4.06
CA GLY A 128 13.07 11.00 -4.22
C GLY A 128 12.46 10.30 -3.01
N MET A 129 12.75 10.76 -1.78
CA MET A 129 12.14 10.23 -0.55
C MET A 129 10.62 10.43 -0.47
N PHE A 130 10.05 11.37 -1.21
CA PHE A 130 8.60 11.49 -1.39
C PHE A 130 8.09 10.66 -2.57
N VAL A 131 8.91 10.59 -3.63
CA VAL A 131 8.56 9.84 -4.84
C VAL A 131 8.46 8.33 -4.58
N ILE A 132 9.20 7.78 -3.61
CA ILE A 132 9.14 6.34 -3.26
C ILE A 132 7.71 5.82 -2.98
N PHE A 133 6.80 6.67 -2.49
CA PHE A 133 5.42 6.30 -2.20
C PHE A 133 4.52 6.22 -3.44
N HIS A 134 4.97 6.70 -4.60
CA HIS A 134 4.17 6.77 -5.83
C HIS A 134 4.34 5.55 -6.75
N GLY A 135 5.21 4.63 -6.38
CA GLY A 135 5.47 3.38 -7.10
C GLY A 135 6.78 3.37 -7.89
N PRO A 136 7.26 2.16 -8.27
CA PRO A 136 8.61 1.98 -8.85
C PRO A 136 8.79 2.67 -10.21
N LEU A 137 7.73 2.74 -11.04
CA LEU A 137 7.82 3.41 -12.34
C LEU A 137 8.09 4.91 -12.17
N ILE A 138 7.38 5.56 -11.26
CA ILE A 138 7.53 7.01 -11.00
C ILE A 138 8.91 7.28 -10.41
N LEU A 139 9.35 6.42 -9.46
CA LEU A 139 10.71 6.50 -8.93
C LEU A 139 11.75 6.33 -10.04
N GLY A 140 11.56 5.39 -10.96
CA GLY A 140 12.45 5.20 -12.11
C GLY A 140 12.57 6.46 -12.98
N LEU A 141 11.45 7.15 -13.27
CA LEU A 141 11.46 8.41 -13.99
C LEU A 141 12.23 9.52 -13.26
N HIS A 142 12.01 9.63 -11.94
CA HIS A 142 12.76 10.57 -11.10
C HIS A 142 14.27 10.27 -11.10
N ILE A 143 14.66 9.01 -10.96
CA ILE A 143 16.07 8.59 -11.02
C ILE A 143 16.69 8.94 -12.38
N CYS A 144 16.00 8.65 -13.48
CA CYS A 144 16.46 9.00 -14.82
C CYS A 144 16.69 10.52 -14.95
N TRP A 145 15.76 11.34 -14.43
CA TRP A 145 15.90 12.80 -14.42
C TRP A 145 17.09 13.25 -13.58
N SER A 146 17.24 12.71 -12.37
CA SER A 146 18.35 13.04 -11.46
C SER A 146 19.71 12.70 -12.07
N LEU A 147 19.83 11.51 -12.67
CA LEU A 147 21.08 11.10 -13.34
C LEU A 147 21.37 11.91 -14.60
N ALA A 148 20.35 12.24 -15.40
CA ALA A 148 20.54 13.09 -16.58
C ALA A 148 21.02 14.49 -16.18
N SER A 149 20.42 15.09 -15.15
CA SER A 149 20.84 16.38 -14.60
C SER A 149 22.26 16.32 -14.04
N GLY A 150 22.59 15.27 -13.28
CA GLY A 150 23.93 15.04 -12.74
C GLY A 150 24.97 14.84 -13.85
N CYS A 151 24.65 14.07 -14.88
CA CYS A 151 25.51 13.86 -16.04
C CYS A 151 25.80 15.19 -16.78
N LEU A 152 24.77 16.00 -17.01
CA LEU A 152 24.93 17.33 -17.60
C LEU A 152 25.88 18.19 -16.77
N LEU A 153 25.70 18.25 -15.45
CA LEU A 153 26.55 19.03 -14.53
C LEU A 153 28.01 18.54 -14.54
N VAL A 154 28.22 17.23 -14.57
CA VAL A 154 29.55 16.62 -14.63
C VAL A 154 30.23 16.91 -15.96
N VAL A 155 29.50 16.85 -17.09
CA VAL A 155 30.04 17.23 -18.40
C VAL A 155 30.44 18.70 -18.40
N LEU A 156 29.62 19.59 -17.85
CA LEU A 156 29.94 21.01 -17.73
C LEU A 156 31.12 21.26 -16.79
N LEU A 157 31.25 20.48 -15.69
CA LEU A 157 32.40 20.57 -14.77
C LEU A 157 33.72 20.26 -15.49
N VAL A 158 33.74 19.28 -16.38
CA VAL A 158 34.95 18.87 -17.12
C VAL A 158 35.23 19.81 -18.29
N ALA A 159 34.21 20.33 -18.96
CA ALA A 159 34.29 21.14 -20.17
C ALA A 159 34.41 22.65 -19.93
N ASP A 160 34.06 23.14 -18.74
CA ASP A 160 34.00 24.58 -18.44
C ASP A 160 35.38 25.17 -18.13
N ASP A 161 35.51 26.50 -18.30
CA ASP A 161 36.70 27.30 -18.00
C ASP A 161 37.05 27.25 -16.49
N PRO A 162 38.36 27.35 -16.13
CA PRO A 162 38.83 27.50 -14.75
C PRO A 162 38.13 28.58 -13.91
N VAL A 163 37.64 29.63 -14.57
CA VAL A 163 36.85 30.70 -13.90
C VAL A 163 35.61 30.16 -13.22
N HIS A 164 34.92 29.15 -13.80
CA HIS A 164 33.68 28.57 -13.29
C HIS A 164 33.90 27.29 -12.49
N THR A 165 35.02 26.65 -12.65
CA THR A 165 35.36 25.38 -11.99
C THR A 165 36.45 25.53 -10.93
N GLY A 166 37.14 26.67 -10.92
CA GLY A 166 38.24 26.90 -10.00
C GLY A 166 39.38 25.88 -10.18
N ALA A 167 39.93 25.38 -9.08
CA ALA A 167 40.97 24.37 -9.09
C ALA A 167 40.46 22.97 -9.56
N ALA A 168 39.15 22.81 -9.75
CA ALA A 168 38.52 21.57 -10.21
C ALA A 168 38.32 21.51 -11.74
N ALA A 169 38.81 22.52 -12.50
CA ALA A 169 38.75 22.55 -13.95
C ALA A 169 39.37 21.30 -14.57
N GLY A 170 38.59 20.56 -15.37
CA GLY A 170 39.06 19.34 -16.02
C GLY A 170 39.35 18.18 -15.08
N ASP A 171 38.97 18.23 -13.80
CA ASP A 171 39.19 17.14 -12.86
C ASP A 171 38.21 16.00 -13.07
N VAL A 172 38.58 15.09 -13.95
CA VAL A 172 37.82 13.88 -14.28
C VAL A 172 37.64 12.98 -13.05
N ARG A 173 38.56 12.98 -12.08
CA ARG A 173 38.44 12.15 -10.88
C ARG A 173 37.33 12.69 -9.97
N LEU A 174 37.25 14.00 -9.81
CA LEU A 174 36.16 14.65 -9.07
C LEU A 174 34.82 14.39 -9.77
N ALA A 175 34.77 14.53 -11.09
CA ALA A 175 33.58 14.24 -11.89
C ALA A 175 33.08 12.81 -11.69
N ILE A 176 33.99 11.83 -11.72
CA ILE A 176 33.65 10.42 -11.45
C ILE A 176 33.14 10.25 -10.01
N ALA A 177 33.78 10.88 -9.01
CA ALA A 177 33.36 10.77 -7.62
C ALA A 177 31.93 11.33 -7.41
N ILE A 178 31.61 12.46 -8.01
CA ILE A 178 30.25 13.05 -7.99
C ILE A 178 29.24 12.09 -8.61
N MET A 179 29.52 11.54 -9.80
CA MET A 179 28.63 10.59 -10.46
C MET A 179 28.42 9.32 -9.62
N LEU A 180 29.48 8.79 -9.01
CA LEU A 180 29.36 7.61 -8.14
C LEU A 180 28.48 7.89 -6.91
N ILE A 181 28.59 9.10 -6.31
CA ILE A 181 27.72 9.52 -5.21
C ILE A 181 26.26 9.60 -5.68
N LEU A 182 25.99 10.24 -6.83
CA LEU A 182 24.63 10.34 -7.38
C LEU A 182 24.05 8.96 -7.70
N VAL A 183 24.83 8.07 -8.29
CA VAL A 183 24.42 6.68 -8.55
C VAL A 183 24.13 5.95 -7.23
N ALA A 184 25.04 6.03 -6.25
CA ALA A 184 24.85 5.37 -4.97
C ALA A 184 23.56 5.81 -4.26
N LEU A 185 23.30 7.11 -4.23
CA LEU A 185 22.12 7.69 -3.58
C LEU A 185 20.82 7.38 -4.35
N ASN A 186 20.80 7.60 -5.66
CA ASN A 186 19.59 7.51 -6.47
C ASN A 186 19.29 6.09 -6.94
N VAL A 187 20.29 5.34 -7.43
CA VAL A 187 20.08 4.01 -8.04
C VAL A 187 20.10 2.90 -7.02
N VAL A 188 20.88 3.05 -5.94
CA VAL A 188 20.96 2.05 -4.88
C VAL A 188 20.09 2.46 -3.70
N GLY A 189 20.26 3.68 -3.17
CA GLY A 189 19.60 4.14 -1.96
C GLY A 189 18.08 4.19 -2.08
N LEU A 190 17.54 4.98 -3.03
CA LEU A 190 16.10 5.18 -3.15
C LEU A 190 15.32 3.89 -3.47
N PRO A 191 15.72 3.03 -4.45
CA PRO A 191 15.03 1.77 -4.69
C PRO A 191 15.09 0.81 -3.51
N THR A 192 16.21 0.77 -2.77
CA THR A 192 16.35 -0.04 -1.57
C THR A 192 15.35 0.41 -0.49
N VAL A 193 15.26 1.72 -0.21
CA VAL A 193 14.29 2.26 0.74
C VAL A 193 12.87 1.97 0.30
N GLN A 194 12.55 2.16 -0.99
CA GLN A 194 11.23 1.86 -1.54
C GLN A 194 10.88 0.37 -1.39
N PHE A 195 11.81 -0.52 -1.74
CA PHE A 195 11.61 -1.96 -1.63
C PHE A 195 11.43 -2.40 -0.17
N CYS A 196 12.25 -1.89 0.75
CA CYS A 196 12.10 -2.15 2.19
C CYS A 196 10.76 -1.65 2.73
N HIS A 197 10.34 -0.44 2.33
CA HIS A 197 9.04 0.12 2.70
C HIS A 197 7.89 -0.75 2.16
N TRP A 198 7.96 -1.18 0.89
CA TRP A 198 6.99 -2.08 0.29
C TRP A 198 6.93 -3.42 1.03
N LEU A 199 8.07 -4.02 1.34
CA LEU A 199 8.15 -5.28 2.10
C LEU A 199 7.54 -5.14 3.50
N TRP A 200 7.85 -4.05 4.18
CA TRP A 200 7.29 -3.73 5.50
C TRP A 200 5.76 -3.62 5.45
N ARG A 201 5.25 -2.96 4.43
CA ARG A 201 3.82 -2.84 4.20
C ARG A 201 3.15 -4.20 3.99
N GLN A 202 3.79 -5.12 3.24
CA GLN A 202 3.28 -6.48 3.08
C GLN A 202 3.17 -7.22 4.42
N HIS A 203 4.16 -7.11 5.28
CA HIS A 203 4.12 -7.69 6.63
C HIS A 203 3.01 -7.07 7.50
N ALA A 204 2.74 -5.79 7.38
CA ALA A 204 1.67 -5.11 8.12
C ALA A 204 0.25 -5.56 7.72
N LEU A 205 0.09 -6.24 6.58
CA LEU A 205 -1.17 -6.77 6.07
C LEU A 205 -1.45 -8.23 6.49
N LEU A 206 -0.49 -8.89 7.13
CA LEU A 206 -0.62 -10.27 7.58
C LEU A 206 -0.87 -10.35 9.09
N ASP A 207 -1.57 -11.40 9.51
CA ASP A 207 -1.64 -11.83 10.90
C ASP A 207 -0.38 -12.64 11.25
N PRO A 208 0.37 -12.26 12.28
CA PRO A 208 1.67 -12.89 12.58
C PRO A 208 1.57 -14.33 13.04
N LEU A 209 0.42 -14.75 13.58
CA LEU A 209 0.21 -16.13 14.04
C LEU A 209 -0.12 -17.08 12.89
N THR A 210 -1.08 -16.67 12.05
CA THR A 210 -1.65 -17.54 11.02
C THR A 210 -1.07 -17.30 9.63
N MET A 211 -0.35 -16.20 9.44
CA MET A 211 0.16 -15.74 8.13
C MET A 211 -0.96 -15.56 7.08
N LEU A 212 -2.20 -15.45 7.52
CA LEU A 212 -3.32 -15.00 6.71
C LEU A 212 -3.33 -13.47 6.62
N LEU A 213 -4.13 -12.91 5.72
CA LEU A 213 -4.39 -11.48 5.77
C LEU A 213 -5.04 -11.12 7.11
N ASN A 214 -4.60 -10.03 7.72
CA ASN A 214 -5.33 -9.42 8.82
C ASN A 214 -6.48 -8.56 8.29
N ARG A 215 -7.27 -7.93 9.17
CA ARG A 215 -8.40 -7.08 8.78
C ARG A 215 -7.96 -5.96 7.80
N ARG A 216 -6.81 -5.31 8.06
CA ARG A 216 -6.28 -4.28 7.15
C ARG A 216 -5.85 -4.87 5.80
N GLY A 217 -5.29 -6.07 5.82
CA GLY A 217 -4.93 -6.80 4.62
C GLY A 217 -6.13 -7.15 3.76
N LEU A 218 -7.23 -7.57 4.38
CA LEU A 218 -8.50 -7.82 3.70
C LEU A 218 -9.02 -6.55 3.03
N ASP A 219 -9.14 -5.44 3.77
CA ASP A 219 -9.61 -4.15 3.26
C ASP A 219 -8.74 -3.65 2.10
N TYR A 220 -7.42 -3.79 2.22
CA TYR A 220 -6.46 -3.43 1.17
C TYR A 220 -6.66 -4.26 -0.10
N HIS A 221 -6.75 -5.58 0.02
CA HIS A 221 -6.92 -6.47 -1.14
C HIS A 221 -8.24 -6.21 -1.86
N LEU A 222 -9.30 -5.95 -1.12
CA LEU A 222 -10.61 -5.61 -1.69
C LEU A 222 -10.59 -4.28 -2.46
N SER A 223 -9.94 -3.26 -1.90
CA SER A 223 -9.89 -1.93 -2.50
C SER A 223 -8.96 -1.82 -3.71
N TYR A 224 -7.83 -2.54 -3.71
CA TYR A 224 -6.72 -2.29 -4.64
C TYR A 224 -6.35 -3.48 -5.53
N VAL A 225 -6.53 -4.70 -5.06
CA VAL A 225 -6.07 -5.91 -5.77
C VAL A 225 -7.23 -6.58 -6.50
N PHE A 226 -8.39 -6.64 -5.86
CA PHE A 226 -9.57 -7.30 -6.41
C PHE A 226 -10.30 -6.38 -7.39
N ARG A 227 -9.89 -6.42 -8.66
CA ARG A 227 -10.48 -5.61 -9.74
C ARG A 227 -11.21 -6.51 -10.74
N PRO A 228 -12.47 -6.84 -10.48
CA PRO A 228 -13.25 -7.64 -11.41
C PRO A 228 -13.62 -6.81 -12.65
N ASN A 229 -13.46 -7.41 -13.81
CA ASN A 229 -13.89 -6.85 -15.10
C ASN A 229 -15.12 -7.55 -15.68
N THR A 230 -15.83 -8.36 -14.87
CA THR A 230 -16.85 -9.31 -15.33
C THR A 230 -18.13 -9.18 -14.51
N THR A 231 -19.24 -9.65 -15.10
CA THR A 231 -20.57 -9.82 -14.47
C THR A 231 -20.64 -11.07 -13.56
N GLU A 232 -19.51 -11.54 -13.06
CA GLU A 232 -19.42 -12.72 -12.21
C GLU A 232 -19.86 -12.41 -10.77
N TYR A 233 -20.13 -13.46 -10.01
CA TYR A 233 -20.48 -13.38 -8.59
C TYR A 233 -19.30 -13.76 -7.72
N ALA A 234 -19.24 -13.16 -6.53
CA ALA A 234 -18.35 -13.53 -5.44
C ALA A 234 -19.13 -14.13 -4.29
N TYR A 235 -18.49 -15.06 -3.58
CA TYR A 235 -18.96 -15.48 -2.27
C TYR A 235 -18.12 -14.83 -1.18
N ILE A 236 -18.77 -14.54 -0.04
CA ILE A 236 -18.12 -14.07 1.17
C ILE A 236 -18.65 -14.94 2.29
N ALA A 237 -17.75 -15.45 3.13
CA ALA A 237 -18.07 -16.21 4.31
C ALA A 237 -17.34 -15.65 5.52
N SER A 238 -18.08 -15.23 6.55
CA SER A 238 -17.56 -14.91 7.87
C SER A 238 -17.69 -16.16 8.75
N LEU A 239 -16.61 -16.52 9.40
CA LEU A 239 -16.53 -17.71 10.27
C LEU A 239 -16.03 -17.28 11.64
N ASP A 240 -16.56 -17.93 12.68
CA ASP A 240 -16.13 -17.74 14.07
C ASP A 240 -16.10 -19.11 14.76
N LEU A 241 -15.02 -19.39 15.51
CA LEU A 241 -14.83 -20.66 16.20
C LEU A 241 -15.79 -20.76 17.40
N ASP A 242 -16.52 -21.87 17.46
CA ASP A 242 -17.46 -22.09 18.53
C ASP A 242 -16.72 -22.40 19.84
N ARG A 243 -17.08 -21.69 20.91
CA ARG A 243 -16.53 -21.90 22.28
C ARG A 243 -14.99 -21.87 22.33
N PHE A 244 -14.33 -21.09 21.50
CA PHE A 244 -12.88 -21.03 21.47
C PHE A 244 -12.28 -20.57 22.80
N LYS A 245 -13.00 -19.74 23.55
CA LYS A 245 -12.62 -19.37 24.91
C LYS A 245 -12.48 -20.61 25.83
N ASP A 246 -13.38 -21.58 25.75
CA ASP A 246 -13.31 -22.80 26.55
C ASP A 246 -12.07 -23.63 26.22
N VAL A 247 -11.64 -23.61 24.95
CA VAL A 247 -10.38 -24.22 24.50
C VAL A 247 -9.18 -23.55 25.19
N ASN A 248 -9.13 -22.21 25.17
CA ASN A 248 -8.08 -21.44 25.83
C ASN A 248 -8.07 -21.66 27.35
N ASP A 249 -9.25 -21.64 27.98
CA ASP A 249 -9.38 -21.82 29.42
C ASP A 249 -8.97 -23.22 29.87
N THR A 250 -9.18 -24.24 29.02
CA THR A 250 -8.87 -25.64 29.33
C THR A 250 -7.42 -26.03 29.04
N PHE A 251 -6.90 -25.61 27.88
CA PHE A 251 -5.60 -26.07 27.35
C PHE A 251 -4.51 -24.97 27.33
N GLY A 252 -4.90 -23.75 27.69
CA GLY A 252 -3.99 -22.57 27.67
C GLY A 252 -3.88 -21.90 26.29
N HIS A 253 -3.46 -20.64 26.31
CA HIS A 253 -3.37 -19.80 25.10
C HIS A 253 -2.42 -20.35 24.04
N SER A 254 -1.32 -21.00 24.43
CA SER A 254 -0.38 -21.61 23.45
C SER A 254 -1.03 -22.71 22.62
N PHE A 255 -1.94 -23.49 23.22
CA PHE A 255 -2.72 -24.48 22.48
C PHE A 255 -3.77 -23.82 21.59
N GLY A 256 -4.44 -22.77 22.10
CA GLY A 256 -5.35 -21.97 21.29
C GLY A 256 -4.66 -21.37 20.05
N ASP A 257 -3.44 -20.89 20.21
CA ASP A 257 -2.62 -20.39 19.08
C ASP A 257 -2.34 -21.50 18.05
N GLU A 258 -2.03 -22.72 18.49
CA GLU A 258 -1.87 -23.87 17.61
C GLU A 258 -3.17 -24.21 16.85
N VAL A 259 -4.31 -24.18 17.54
CA VAL A 259 -5.62 -24.40 16.92
C VAL A 259 -5.88 -23.34 15.84
N LEU A 260 -5.65 -22.06 16.13
CA LEU A 260 -5.82 -20.97 15.15
C LEU A 260 -4.93 -21.12 13.91
N ALA A 261 -3.68 -21.53 14.10
CA ALA A 261 -2.77 -21.80 12.98
C ALA A 261 -3.26 -22.97 12.11
N ARG A 262 -3.73 -24.06 12.74
CA ARG A 262 -4.31 -25.21 12.01
C ARG A 262 -5.60 -24.85 11.27
N VAL A 263 -6.49 -24.07 11.90
CA VAL A 263 -7.71 -23.55 11.26
C VAL A 263 -7.36 -22.75 10.01
N ALA A 264 -6.36 -21.87 10.09
CA ALA A 264 -5.89 -21.08 8.97
C ALA A 264 -5.43 -21.95 7.80
N ASP A 265 -4.64 -22.99 8.06
CA ASP A 265 -4.15 -23.92 7.04
C ASP A 265 -5.30 -24.75 6.43
N ARG A 266 -6.27 -25.17 7.23
CA ARG A 266 -7.47 -25.88 6.77
C ARG A 266 -8.34 -25.01 5.88
N LEU A 267 -8.60 -23.77 6.29
CA LEU A 267 -9.36 -22.82 5.48
C LEU A 267 -8.65 -22.49 4.17
N ARG A 268 -7.31 -22.28 4.19
CA ARG A 268 -6.52 -22.05 2.98
C ARG A 268 -6.58 -23.25 2.02
N SER A 269 -6.58 -24.47 2.55
CA SER A 269 -6.65 -25.69 1.73
C SER A 269 -8.05 -25.97 1.20
N ALA A 270 -9.08 -25.57 1.94
CA ALA A 270 -10.48 -25.79 1.58
C ALA A 270 -11.05 -24.66 0.69
N ALA A 271 -10.47 -23.49 0.72
CA ALA A 271 -10.85 -22.37 -0.16
C ALA A 271 -10.38 -22.59 -1.60
N ASP A 272 -11.00 -21.87 -2.53
CA ASP A 272 -10.55 -21.90 -3.93
C ASP A 272 -9.12 -21.31 -4.07
N PRO A 273 -8.33 -21.73 -5.07
CA PRO A 273 -6.93 -21.31 -5.18
C PRO A 273 -6.70 -19.80 -5.30
N ASP A 274 -7.70 -19.05 -5.79
CA ASP A 274 -7.71 -17.61 -5.96
C ASP A 274 -8.51 -16.89 -4.86
N ALA A 275 -9.00 -17.61 -3.84
CA ALA A 275 -9.74 -17.02 -2.74
C ALA A 275 -8.81 -16.29 -1.77
N ILE A 276 -9.34 -15.21 -1.22
CA ILE A 276 -8.75 -14.45 -0.14
C ILE A 276 -9.20 -15.07 1.18
N VAL A 277 -8.25 -15.42 2.04
CA VAL A 277 -8.51 -15.89 3.40
C VAL A 277 -7.86 -14.91 4.37
N ALA A 278 -8.64 -14.41 5.33
CA ALA A 278 -8.22 -13.43 6.31
C ALA A 278 -8.63 -13.85 7.72
N ARG A 279 -7.81 -13.47 8.73
CA ARG A 279 -8.17 -13.49 10.13
C ARG A 279 -8.48 -12.07 10.58
N THR A 280 -9.75 -11.80 10.89
CA THR A 280 -10.25 -10.43 11.15
C THR A 280 -10.39 -10.09 12.62
N GLY A 281 -10.36 -11.10 13.47
CA GLY A 281 -10.44 -10.97 14.93
C GLY A 281 -9.66 -12.08 15.65
N GLY A 282 -9.88 -12.22 16.95
CA GLY A 282 -9.20 -13.25 17.75
C GLY A 282 -9.45 -14.67 17.25
N GLU A 283 -10.71 -15.00 16.99
CA GLU A 283 -11.20 -16.31 16.54
C GLU A 283 -12.06 -16.21 15.28
N GLU A 284 -12.04 -15.03 14.63
CA GLU A 284 -12.85 -14.70 13.47
C GLU A 284 -12.04 -14.78 12.18
N PHE A 285 -12.62 -15.39 11.16
CA PHE A 285 -12.03 -15.53 9.83
C PHE A 285 -13.00 -15.06 8.76
N VAL A 286 -12.46 -14.58 7.64
CA VAL A 286 -13.24 -14.23 6.45
C VAL A 286 -12.62 -14.93 5.24
N VAL A 287 -13.45 -15.57 4.43
CA VAL A 287 -13.08 -16.15 3.14
C VAL A 287 -13.89 -15.47 2.06
N LEU A 288 -13.19 -14.98 1.03
CA LEU A 288 -13.78 -14.34 -0.11
C LEU A 288 -13.21 -14.94 -1.39
N GLY A 289 -14.06 -15.38 -2.30
CA GLY A 289 -13.64 -15.95 -3.57
C GLY A 289 -14.64 -15.70 -4.69
N ARG A 290 -14.23 -16.00 -5.92
CA ARG A 290 -15.14 -15.97 -7.05
C ARG A 290 -16.01 -17.21 -7.02
N ARG A 291 -17.34 -17.02 -7.13
CA ARG A 291 -18.22 -18.15 -7.32
C ARG A 291 -18.03 -18.72 -8.74
N ARG A 292 -17.72 -19.99 -8.82
CA ARG A 292 -17.71 -20.76 -10.07
C ARG A 292 -19.07 -21.46 -10.24
N ASP A 293 -19.13 -22.77 -10.21
CA ASP A 293 -20.37 -23.54 -10.42
C ASP A 293 -21.00 -24.02 -9.11
N GLU A 294 -20.31 -23.91 -7.99
CA GLU A 294 -20.75 -24.41 -6.70
C GLU A 294 -21.69 -23.41 -5.99
N PRO A 295 -22.81 -23.86 -5.39
CA PRO A 295 -23.68 -23.01 -4.59
C PRO A 295 -22.94 -22.45 -3.37
N VAL A 296 -23.23 -21.20 -2.97
CA VAL A 296 -22.58 -20.56 -1.82
C VAL A 296 -22.75 -21.37 -0.52
N ALA A 297 -23.90 -22.04 -0.36
CA ALA A 297 -24.15 -22.91 0.79
C ALA A 297 -23.21 -24.11 0.82
N ALA A 298 -22.91 -24.72 -0.31
CA ALA A 298 -21.96 -25.84 -0.40
C ALA A 298 -20.52 -25.38 -0.14
N ILE A 299 -20.13 -24.21 -0.64
CA ILE A 299 -18.84 -23.61 -0.35
C ILE A 299 -18.70 -23.34 1.15
N ALA A 300 -19.69 -22.70 1.77
CA ALA A 300 -19.70 -22.42 3.18
C ALA A 300 -19.66 -23.68 4.05
N GLU A 301 -20.39 -24.73 3.65
CA GLU A 301 -20.37 -26.04 4.34
C GLU A 301 -19.03 -26.75 4.19
N ARG A 302 -18.37 -26.66 3.03
CA ARG A 302 -17.01 -27.14 2.79
C ARG A 302 -16.00 -26.47 3.73
N LEU A 303 -16.11 -25.14 3.90
CA LEU A 303 -15.25 -24.39 4.82
C LEU A 303 -15.50 -24.77 6.28
N ARG A 304 -16.78 -24.88 6.70
CA ARG A 304 -17.17 -25.34 8.05
C ARG A 304 -16.64 -26.75 8.32
N GLY A 305 -16.92 -27.69 7.42
CA GLY A 305 -16.49 -29.08 7.53
C GLY A 305 -14.97 -29.25 7.55
N ALA A 306 -14.23 -28.37 6.87
CA ALA A 306 -12.77 -28.38 6.93
C ALA A 306 -12.23 -28.09 8.34
N ILE A 307 -12.93 -27.29 9.13
CA ILE A 307 -12.58 -27.02 10.53
C ILE A 307 -13.00 -28.20 11.40
N GLU A 308 -14.24 -28.67 11.28
CA GLU A 308 -14.77 -29.78 12.09
C GLU A 308 -13.96 -31.08 11.95
N THR A 309 -13.41 -31.34 10.75
CA THR A 309 -12.65 -32.55 10.43
C THR A 309 -11.14 -32.43 10.64
N MET A 310 -10.67 -31.49 11.47
CA MET A 310 -9.24 -31.35 11.77
C MET A 310 -8.73 -32.58 12.54
N PRO A 311 -7.73 -33.30 12.00
CA PRO A 311 -7.15 -34.45 12.70
C PRO A 311 -6.23 -34.00 13.84
N GLU A 312 -5.97 -34.93 14.79
CA GLU A 312 -4.90 -34.82 15.79
C GLU A 312 -5.09 -33.73 16.85
N LEU A 313 -6.30 -33.20 17.04
CA LEU A 313 -6.61 -32.33 18.18
C LEU A 313 -7.28 -33.15 19.30
N PRO A 314 -6.93 -32.92 20.58
CA PRO A 314 -7.56 -33.58 21.71
C PRO A 314 -9.01 -33.10 21.98
N VAL A 315 -9.45 -32.08 21.23
CA VAL A 315 -10.78 -31.47 21.37
C VAL A 315 -11.38 -31.24 19.98
N LEU A 316 -12.68 -31.42 19.86
CA LEU A 316 -13.43 -31.09 18.65
C LEU A 316 -13.57 -29.57 18.58
N VAL A 317 -13.08 -28.98 17.49
CA VAL A 317 -13.23 -27.55 17.17
C VAL A 317 -14.24 -27.41 16.04
N THR A 318 -15.23 -26.57 16.23
CA THR A 318 -16.26 -26.26 15.23
C THR A 318 -16.31 -24.77 14.95
N ALA A 319 -17.00 -24.39 13.89
CA ALA A 319 -17.22 -23.00 13.54
C ALA A 319 -18.65 -22.72 13.10
N SER A 320 -19.15 -21.57 13.47
CA SER A 320 -20.37 -20.99 12.94
C SER A 320 -20.05 -20.14 11.71
N VAL A 321 -20.82 -20.30 10.64
CA VAL A 321 -20.55 -19.66 9.36
C VAL A 321 -21.74 -18.85 8.88
N GLY A 322 -21.49 -17.59 8.54
CA GLY A 322 -22.44 -16.73 7.82
C GLY A 322 -21.91 -16.43 6.44
N ALA A 323 -22.66 -16.76 5.38
CA ALA A 323 -22.17 -16.56 4.02
C ALA A 323 -23.18 -15.82 3.12
N ALA A 324 -22.65 -15.09 2.14
CA ALA A 324 -23.44 -14.36 1.15
C ALA A 324 -22.85 -14.52 -0.24
N LEU A 325 -23.75 -14.39 -1.25
CA LEU A 325 -23.38 -14.28 -2.66
C LEU A 325 -23.67 -12.85 -3.12
N CYS A 326 -22.71 -12.19 -3.75
CA CYS A 326 -22.89 -10.83 -4.28
C CYS A 326 -22.29 -10.69 -5.67
N PRO A 327 -22.79 -9.74 -6.49
CA PRO A 327 -22.12 -9.38 -7.73
C PRO A 327 -20.68 -8.91 -7.45
N LEU A 328 -19.76 -9.33 -8.30
CA LEU A 328 -18.35 -8.93 -8.15
C LEU A 328 -18.17 -7.41 -8.27
N THR A 329 -19.07 -6.72 -8.98
CA THR A 329 -19.11 -5.27 -9.13
C THR A 329 -19.34 -4.54 -7.82
N ASP A 330 -20.10 -5.13 -6.92
CA ASP A 330 -20.47 -4.54 -5.61
C ASP A 330 -19.28 -4.45 -4.67
N LEU A 331 -18.26 -5.30 -4.87
CA LEU A 331 -17.03 -5.28 -4.09
C LEU A 331 -16.13 -4.08 -4.39
N ARG A 332 -16.43 -3.29 -5.43
CA ARG A 332 -15.71 -2.06 -5.77
C ARG A 332 -16.08 -0.89 -4.87
N ASP A 333 -17.30 -0.90 -4.33
CA ASP A 333 -17.78 0.14 -3.43
C ASP A 333 -17.49 -0.26 -1.96
N PRO A 334 -16.60 0.44 -1.26
CA PRO A 334 -16.27 0.12 0.12
C PRO A 334 -17.47 0.18 1.07
N ALA A 335 -18.51 0.98 0.74
CA ALA A 335 -19.72 1.08 1.55
C ALA A 335 -20.62 -0.13 1.34
N ILE A 336 -20.75 -0.60 0.10
CA ILE A 336 -21.50 -1.82 -0.24
C ILE A 336 -20.80 -3.03 0.37
N MET A 337 -19.48 -3.12 0.20
CA MET A 337 -18.69 -4.21 0.77
C MET A 337 -18.83 -4.33 2.29
N ARG A 338 -18.75 -3.22 3.02
CA ARG A 338 -18.97 -3.20 4.47
C ARG A 338 -20.36 -3.69 4.85
N ARG A 339 -21.40 -3.35 4.07
CA ARG A 339 -22.76 -3.85 4.31
C ARG A 339 -22.85 -5.34 4.10
N ILE A 340 -22.21 -5.89 3.07
CA ILE A 340 -22.21 -7.34 2.80
C ILE A 340 -21.50 -8.08 3.92
N LEU A 341 -20.31 -7.64 4.34
CA LEU A 341 -19.59 -8.21 5.49
C LEU A 341 -20.45 -8.18 6.75
N HIS A 342 -21.08 -7.05 7.07
CA HIS A 342 -21.95 -6.94 8.23
C HIS A 342 -23.15 -7.91 8.18
N ARG A 343 -23.71 -8.18 7.00
CA ARG A 343 -24.76 -9.19 6.83
C ARG A 343 -24.24 -10.60 7.03
N CYS A 344 -23.03 -10.91 6.53
CA CYS A 344 -22.36 -12.20 6.81
C CYS A 344 -22.13 -12.38 8.31
N ASP A 345 -21.65 -11.35 9.01
CA ASP A 345 -21.44 -11.38 10.46
C ASP A 345 -22.75 -11.58 11.22
N THR A 346 -23.84 -10.92 10.78
CA THR A 346 -25.18 -11.12 11.36
C THR A 346 -25.68 -12.55 11.18
N ALA A 347 -25.47 -13.14 10.00
CA ALA A 347 -25.82 -14.53 9.72
C ALA A 347 -24.97 -15.50 10.55
N MET A 348 -23.68 -15.24 10.68
CA MET A 348 -22.75 -16.01 11.54
C MET A 348 -23.19 -15.96 13.01
N TYR A 349 -23.54 -14.78 13.52
CA TYR A 349 -24.07 -14.64 14.87
C TYR A 349 -25.38 -15.41 15.07
N LYS A 350 -26.27 -15.45 14.04
CA LYS A 350 -27.47 -16.28 14.07
C LYS A 350 -27.09 -17.77 14.16
N ALA A 351 -26.12 -18.23 13.37
CA ALA A 351 -25.59 -19.60 13.44
C ALA A 351 -25.12 -19.97 14.86
N LYS A 352 -24.36 -19.08 15.51
CA LYS A 352 -23.94 -19.27 16.92
C LYS A 352 -25.12 -19.41 17.88
N ARG A 353 -26.15 -18.58 17.71
CA ARG A 353 -27.35 -18.64 18.58
C ARG A 353 -28.21 -19.92 18.39
N GLU A 354 -28.19 -20.50 17.22
CA GLU A 354 -28.91 -21.74 16.89
C GLU A 354 -28.15 -23.00 17.32
N GLY A 355 -27.06 -22.85 18.05
CA GLY A 355 -26.33 -23.98 18.68
C GLY A 355 -24.88 -24.13 18.18
N GLY A 356 -24.45 -23.32 17.22
CA GLY A 356 -23.12 -23.40 16.64
C GLY A 356 -22.98 -24.53 15.61
N ASN A 357 -21.79 -24.59 14.96
CA ASN A 357 -21.45 -25.63 13.99
C ASN A 357 -22.43 -25.75 12.80
N ILE A 358 -22.97 -24.63 12.35
CA ILE A 358 -23.93 -24.57 11.22
C ILE A 358 -23.59 -23.40 10.29
N VAL A 359 -24.15 -23.48 9.09
CA VAL A 359 -24.08 -22.43 8.06
C VAL A 359 -25.42 -21.71 7.96
N VAL A 360 -25.38 -20.37 7.97
CA VAL A 360 -26.53 -19.51 7.68
C VAL A 360 -26.21 -18.64 6.47
N ILE A 361 -27.05 -18.66 5.46
CA ILE A 361 -26.89 -17.81 4.27
C ILE A 361 -27.60 -16.48 4.51
N ALA A 362 -26.84 -15.38 4.35
CA ALA A 362 -27.37 -14.03 4.44
C ALA A 362 -28.18 -13.68 3.19
N GLU A 363 -29.42 -13.24 3.37
CA GLU A 363 -30.22 -12.68 2.26
C GLU A 363 -29.70 -11.27 1.94
N LEU A 364 -29.25 -11.07 0.69
CA LEU A 364 -28.93 -9.76 0.14
C LEU A 364 -30.16 -9.25 -0.60
N GLU A 365 -30.72 -8.12 -0.18
CA GLU A 365 -31.69 -7.41 -1.01
C GLU A 365 -30.99 -6.92 -2.27
N THR A 366 -31.30 -7.56 -3.41
CA THR A 366 -30.85 -7.07 -4.71
C THR A 366 -31.54 -5.75 -5.02
N THR A 367 -30.78 -4.70 -5.28
CA THR A 367 -31.29 -3.35 -5.61
C THR A 367 -31.93 -3.31 -7.01
N ASP A 368 -31.84 -4.39 -7.79
CA ASP A 368 -32.52 -4.56 -9.08
C ASP A 368 -33.07 -5.98 -9.21
N GLY A 369 -34.36 -6.01 -9.50
CA GLY A 369 -35.17 -7.22 -9.62
C GLY A 369 -34.82 -8.07 -10.84
N ILE A 370 -33.82 -8.92 -10.74
CA ILE A 370 -33.59 -10.03 -11.68
C ILE A 370 -33.05 -11.21 -10.86
N ASP A 371 -33.88 -12.09 -10.49
CA ASP A 371 -33.85 -13.55 -10.51
C ASP A 371 -34.85 -14.17 -9.53
N GLN A 372 -36.08 -14.36 -10.01
CA GLN A 372 -37.07 -15.17 -9.28
C GLN A 372 -36.83 -16.68 -9.42
N ASP A 373 -35.93 -17.12 -10.30
CA ASP A 373 -35.70 -18.56 -10.56
C ASP A 373 -34.77 -19.23 -9.51
N ALA A 374 -33.94 -18.47 -8.77
CA ALA A 374 -33.12 -19.02 -7.69
C ALA A 374 -33.92 -19.34 -6.41
N ARG A 375 -35.16 -18.83 -6.26
CA ARG A 375 -35.98 -19.00 -5.06
C ARG A 375 -36.71 -20.30 -4.97
N HIS A 376 -36.90 -21.05 -6.07
CA HIS A 376 -37.73 -22.27 -6.10
C HIS A 376 -37.01 -23.57 -5.74
N HIS A 377 -35.67 -23.59 -5.64
CA HIS A 377 -34.97 -24.84 -5.30
C HIS A 377 -34.54 -24.96 -3.83
N PHE A 378 -34.82 -23.98 -2.96
CA PHE A 378 -34.26 -23.95 -1.60
C PHE A 378 -35.28 -24.19 -0.47
N CYS A 379 -36.57 -24.37 -0.80
CA CYS A 379 -37.62 -24.51 0.23
C CYS A 379 -37.92 -25.95 0.69
N LEU A 380 -37.14 -26.97 0.29
CA LEU A 380 -37.47 -28.38 0.55
C LEU A 380 -36.32 -29.19 1.16
N ARG A 381 -35.63 -28.68 2.21
CA ARG A 381 -34.79 -29.54 3.07
C ARG A 381 -34.67 -29.05 4.53
N THR A 382 -35.79 -28.72 5.13
CA THR A 382 -35.87 -28.61 6.61
C THR A 382 -36.94 -29.55 7.13
N ILE A 383 -36.94 -30.80 6.72
CA ILE A 383 -37.77 -31.85 7.32
C ILE A 383 -36.96 -33.15 7.23
N GLY A 384 -36.53 -33.65 8.39
CA GLY A 384 -36.09 -35.02 8.49
C GLY A 384 -34.91 -35.27 9.40
N ARG A 385 -35.09 -35.16 10.72
CA ARG A 385 -34.52 -36.03 11.71
C ARG A 385 -35.57 -36.28 12.79
N SER A 386 -36.29 -37.35 12.63
CA SER A 386 -36.84 -38.18 13.72
C SER A 386 -35.77 -39.16 14.15
#